data_2c063b0fbee7112279c94b85e36e67cb
#
_entry.id   2c063b0fbee7112279c94b85e36e67cb
#
_cell.length_a   1.000
_cell.length_b   1.000
_cell.length_c   1.000
_cell.angle_alpha   90.00
_cell.angle_beta   90.00
_cell.angle_gamma   90.00
#
_symmetry.space_group_name_H-M   'P 1'
#
loop_
_entity.id
_entity.type
_entity.pdbx_description
1 polymer ?
#
loop_
_entity_poly.entity_id
_entity_poly.type
_entity_poly.pdbx_seq_one_letter_code
_entity_poly.pdbx_strand_id
1 'polypeptide(L)'
;DEKNNCLDFENMYKDVNNLKSGDALLLHGCCHNPTGADLSIDQWSQIASLCKKNGILPFVDLVYQGLGIGINEDVLGIQNLINTVPEAILTVSSSKTFGVYRDRCGLFAVFTDAERVLGDALETMLSEIARELYFHPPDHAASIINILLASEKLKEEWLFELSTMRNRIVSLRQKVGNSFQYKRQSDFFSFLKNQNG
;
A
#
# COMPACT_ATOMS: atom_id res chain seq x y z
N ASP A 1 17.65 3.41 -6.34
CA ASP A 1 19.05 3.85 -6.36
C ASP A 1 19.82 3.21 -5.23
N GLU A 2 20.70 2.25 -5.56
CA GLU A 2 21.49 1.50 -4.59
C GLU A 2 22.53 2.35 -3.84
N LYS A 3 23.00 3.43 -4.45
CA LYS A 3 24.02 4.29 -3.86
C LYS A 3 23.47 5.21 -2.78
N ASN A 4 22.25 5.71 -3.03
CA ASN A 4 21.60 6.66 -2.14
C ASN A 4 20.53 5.98 -1.25
N ASN A 5 20.24 4.70 -1.47
CA ASN A 5 19.18 3.94 -0.78
C ASN A 5 17.82 4.68 -0.79
N CYS A 6 17.48 5.23 -1.95
CA CYS A 6 16.23 5.93 -2.18
C CYS A 6 15.59 5.46 -3.48
N LEU A 7 14.37 5.91 -3.75
CA LEU A 7 13.68 5.66 -5.00
C LEU A 7 14.42 6.36 -6.15
N ASP A 8 14.77 5.61 -7.20
CA ASP A 8 15.21 6.14 -8.48
C ASP A 8 13.99 6.41 -9.37
N PHE A 9 13.31 7.51 -9.09
CA PHE A 9 12.07 7.81 -9.76
C PHE A 9 12.25 8.08 -11.26
N GLU A 10 13.36 8.67 -11.68
CA GLU A 10 13.59 8.96 -13.10
C GLU A 10 13.69 7.69 -13.94
N ASN A 11 14.40 6.68 -13.45
CA ASN A 11 14.50 5.41 -14.14
C ASN A 11 13.19 4.61 -14.03
N MET A 12 12.54 4.58 -12.86
CA MET A 12 11.20 3.99 -12.72
C MET A 12 10.20 4.61 -13.72
N TYR A 13 10.20 5.94 -13.85
CA TYR A 13 9.33 6.63 -14.80
C TYR A 13 9.59 6.23 -16.25
N LYS A 14 10.86 6.09 -16.65
CA LYS A 14 11.25 5.61 -17.98
C LYS A 14 10.79 4.18 -18.22
N ASP A 15 11.00 3.30 -17.22
CA ASP A 15 10.60 1.89 -17.31
C ASP A 15 9.08 1.76 -17.45
N VAL A 16 8.31 2.49 -16.64
CA VAL A 16 6.84 2.52 -16.74
C VAL A 16 6.38 3.10 -18.09
N ASN A 17 7.06 4.14 -18.59
CA ASN A 17 6.72 4.71 -19.90
C ASN A 17 6.98 3.76 -21.08
N ASN A 18 7.83 2.74 -20.91
CA ASN A 18 8.09 1.71 -21.91
C ASN A 18 7.07 0.56 -21.90
N LEU A 19 6.22 0.49 -20.86
CA LEU A 19 5.14 -0.50 -20.78
C LEU A 19 4.09 -0.23 -21.86
N LYS A 20 3.40 -1.30 -22.26
CA LYS A 20 2.41 -1.28 -23.34
C LYS A 20 1.00 -1.41 -22.78
N SER A 21 0.02 -1.07 -23.60
CA SER A 21 -1.38 -1.30 -23.29
C SER A 21 -1.65 -2.77 -22.98
N GLY A 22 -2.28 -3.03 -21.85
CA GLY A 22 -2.55 -4.36 -21.31
C GLY A 22 -1.48 -4.91 -20.37
N ASP A 23 -0.33 -4.25 -20.24
CA ASP A 23 0.64 -4.61 -19.19
C ASP A 23 0.11 -4.21 -17.80
N ALA A 24 0.50 -4.97 -16.77
CA ALA A 24 0.19 -4.67 -15.38
C ALA A 24 1.40 -4.09 -14.66
N LEU A 25 1.18 -3.02 -13.88
CA LEU A 25 2.19 -2.38 -13.04
C LEU A 25 1.89 -2.65 -11.56
N LEU A 26 2.71 -3.50 -10.92
CA LEU A 26 2.61 -3.75 -9.48
C LEU A 26 3.30 -2.64 -8.68
N LEU A 27 2.57 -2.04 -7.75
CA LEU A 27 3.03 -0.98 -6.85
C LEU A 27 2.73 -1.33 -5.41
N HIS A 28 3.64 -0.99 -4.47
CA HIS A 28 3.31 -0.98 -3.05
C HIS A 28 2.65 0.36 -2.69
N GLY A 29 1.57 0.31 -1.94
CA GLY A 29 0.79 1.50 -1.58
C GLY A 29 1.53 2.45 -0.64
N CYS A 30 2.23 1.91 0.35
CA CYS A 30 3.09 2.62 1.30
C CYS A 30 4.07 1.65 1.96
N CYS A 31 5.09 2.17 2.62
CA CYS A 31 6.11 1.39 3.35
C CYS A 31 6.69 0.27 2.48
N HIS A 32 7.25 0.64 1.33
CA HIS A 32 7.74 -0.32 0.34
C HIS A 32 8.65 -1.38 0.97
N ASN A 33 8.28 -2.63 0.85
CA ASN A 33 9.06 -3.75 1.37
C ASN A 33 10.03 -4.27 0.28
N PRO A 34 11.36 -4.25 0.50
CA PRO A 34 12.04 -4.07 1.79
C PRO A 34 12.62 -2.66 2.02
N THR A 35 12.49 -1.72 1.10
CA THR A 35 13.31 -0.51 1.08
C THR A 35 12.80 0.63 1.94
N GLY A 36 11.49 0.67 2.28
CA GLY A 36 10.87 1.81 2.96
C GLY A 36 10.87 3.11 2.14
N ALA A 37 11.21 3.05 0.85
CA ALA A 37 11.25 4.19 -0.07
C ALA A 37 9.92 4.27 -0.83
N ASP A 38 9.10 5.25 -0.48
CA ASP A 38 7.76 5.44 -1.03
C ASP A 38 7.72 6.53 -2.10
N LEU A 39 6.72 6.45 -2.99
CA LEU A 39 6.41 7.52 -3.94
C LEU A 39 5.82 8.73 -3.22
N SER A 40 6.23 9.94 -3.60
CA SER A 40 5.55 11.16 -3.20
C SER A 40 4.20 11.29 -3.92
N ILE A 41 3.32 12.17 -3.42
CA ILE A 41 2.00 12.43 -4.05
C ILE A 41 2.15 12.87 -5.50
N ASP A 42 3.14 13.72 -5.80
CA ASP A 42 3.40 14.18 -7.18
C ASP A 42 3.89 13.03 -8.06
N GLN A 43 4.72 12.13 -7.52
CA GLN A 43 5.17 10.94 -8.23
C GLN A 43 4.02 9.97 -8.50
N TRP A 44 3.11 9.77 -7.53
CA TRP A 44 1.88 9.00 -7.74
C TRP A 44 1.04 9.59 -8.88
N SER A 45 0.89 10.92 -8.94
CA SER A 45 0.15 11.61 -10.00
C SER A 45 0.79 11.41 -11.39
N GLN A 46 2.11 11.42 -11.46
CA GLN A 46 2.85 11.17 -12.70
C GLN A 46 2.69 9.73 -13.18
N ILE A 47 2.82 8.74 -12.27
CA ILE A 47 2.60 7.31 -12.59
C ILE A 47 1.15 7.07 -13.02
N ALA A 48 0.17 7.64 -12.32
CA ALA A 48 -1.24 7.53 -12.68
C ALA A 48 -1.51 8.06 -14.10
N SER A 49 -0.90 9.20 -14.44
CA SER A 49 -1.01 9.80 -15.78
C SER A 49 -0.39 8.92 -16.87
N LEU A 50 0.75 8.27 -16.58
CA LEU A 50 1.35 7.29 -17.50
C LEU A 50 0.48 6.05 -17.68
N CYS A 51 -0.05 5.49 -16.59
CA CYS A 51 -0.94 4.33 -16.65
C CYS A 51 -2.16 4.64 -17.53
N LYS A 52 -2.81 5.78 -17.31
CA LYS A 52 -3.94 6.22 -18.13
C LYS A 52 -3.56 6.39 -19.60
N LYS A 53 -2.45 7.09 -19.87
CA LYS A 53 -2.00 7.40 -21.23
C LYS A 53 -1.65 6.15 -22.03
N ASN A 54 -0.97 5.19 -21.41
CA ASN A 54 -0.42 4.03 -22.08
C ASN A 54 -1.35 2.79 -21.96
N GLY A 55 -2.49 2.87 -21.27
CA GLY A 55 -3.41 1.76 -21.06
C GLY A 55 -2.82 0.65 -20.19
N ILE A 56 -2.05 1.02 -19.17
CA ILE A 56 -1.42 0.11 -18.21
C ILE A 56 -2.40 -0.12 -17.06
N LEU A 57 -2.55 -1.36 -16.61
CA LEU A 57 -3.35 -1.72 -15.44
C LEU A 57 -2.53 -1.59 -14.15
N PRO A 58 -2.77 -0.59 -13.30
CA PRO A 58 -2.09 -0.53 -12.00
C PRO A 58 -2.68 -1.57 -11.05
N PHE A 59 -1.78 -2.28 -10.38
CA PHE A 59 -2.07 -3.23 -9.32
C PHE A 59 -1.36 -2.77 -8.05
N VAL A 60 -2.12 -2.30 -7.07
CA VAL A 60 -1.56 -1.77 -5.82
C VAL A 60 -1.71 -2.78 -4.70
N ASP A 61 -0.61 -3.07 -4.02
CA ASP A 61 -0.58 -3.88 -2.79
C ASP A 61 -0.40 -2.97 -1.56
N LEU A 62 -1.44 -2.91 -0.71
CA LEU A 62 -1.49 -2.09 0.49
C LEU A 62 -1.45 -2.95 1.75
N VAL A 63 -0.25 -3.13 2.30
CA VAL A 63 -0.01 -4.04 3.44
C VAL A 63 0.16 -3.30 4.76
N TYR A 64 0.61 -2.03 4.71
CA TYR A 64 1.13 -1.32 5.87
C TYR A 64 0.40 0.00 6.15
N GLN A 65 -0.85 0.14 5.72
CA GLN A 65 -1.65 1.35 5.94
C GLN A 65 -1.67 1.75 7.42
N GLY A 66 -1.37 3.01 7.69
CA GLY A 66 -1.30 3.58 9.03
C GLY A 66 0.06 3.44 9.72
N LEU A 67 1.02 2.71 9.12
CA LEU A 67 2.38 2.51 9.65
C LEU A 67 3.44 3.38 8.95
N GLY A 68 3.08 4.09 7.88
CA GLY A 68 3.91 5.07 7.20
C GLY A 68 3.82 6.45 7.85
N ILE A 69 3.02 7.34 7.28
CA ILE A 69 2.78 8.70 7.75
C ILE A 69 1.51 8.76 8.62
N GLY A 70 0.43 8.11 8.18
CA GLY A 70 -0.87 8.07 8.84
C GLY A 70 -1.88 7.23 8.11
N ILE A 71 -3.00 6.91 8.77
CA ILE A 71 -4.03 6.03 8.22
C ILE A 71 -4.68 6.61 6.95
N ASN A 72 -4.83 7.93 6.88
CA ASN A 72 -5.39 8.62 5.73
C ASN A 72 -4.31 9.04 4.73
N GLU A 73 -3.17 9.49 5.23
CA GLU A 73 -2.05 9.98 4.43
C GLU A 73 -1.45 8.88 3.54
N ASP A 74 -1.35 7.66 4.07
CA ASP A 74 -0.76 6.52 3.38
C ASP A 74 -1.56 6.06 2.15
N VAL A 75 -2.81 6.51 2.00
CA VAL A 75 -3.67 6.14 0.86
C VAL A 75 -3.92 7.27 -0.15
N LEU A 76 -3.43 8.49 0.10
CA LEU A 76 -3.68 9.63 -0.78
C LEU A 76 -3.18 9.40 -2.21
N GLY A 77 -2.00 8.79 -2.36
CA GLY A 77 -1.43 8.44 -3.67
C GLY A 77 -2.29 7.40 -4.40
N ILE A 78 -2.77 6.40 -3.67
CA ILE A 78 -3.66 5.35 -4.21
C ILE A 78 -4.99 5.95 -4.66
N GLN A 79 -5.59 6.82 -3.85
CA GLN A 79 -6.84 7.51 -4.20
C GLN A 79 -6.68 8.37 -5.47
N ASN A 80 -5.55 9.09 -5.58
CA ASN A 80 -5.24 9.84 -6.79
C ASN A 80 -5.13 8.93 -8.02
N LEU A 81 -4.43 7.81 -7.90
CA LEU A 81 -4.28 6.82 -8.96
C LEU A 81 -5.63 6.28 -9.41
N ILE A 82 -6.45 5.76 -8.48
CA ILE A 82 -7.76 5.17 -8.77
C ILE A 82 -8.70 6.19 -9.43
N ASN A 83 -8.68 7.45 -8.97
CA ASN A 83 -9.51 8.52 -9.57
C ASN A 83 -8.99 8.99 -10.96
N THR A 84 -7.79 8.59 -11.35
CA THR A 84 -7.18 9.02 -12.62
C THR A 84 -7.31 7.98 -13.71
N VAL A 85 -7.15 6.69 -13.37
CA VAL A 85 -7.15 5.60 -14.36
C VAL A 85 -8.54 4.99 -14.55
N PRO A 86 -8.86 4.41 -15.72
CA PRO A 86 -10.15 3.77 -15.95
C PRO A 86 -10.31 2.46 -15.20
N GLU A 87 -9.21 1.78 -14.89
CA GLU A 87 -9.20 0.49 -14.21
C GLU A 87 -8.01 0.39 -13.25
N ALA A 88 -8.22 -0.20 -12.09
CA ALA A 88 -7.17 -0.49 -11.11
C ALA A 88 -7.51 -1.72 -10.26
N ILE A 89 -6.50 -2.42 -9.80
CA ILE A 89 -6.62 -3.49 -8.81
C ILE A 89 -5.97 -3.03 -7.51
N LEU A 90 -6.65 -3.28 -6.40
CA LEU A 90 -6.14 -3.02 -5.05
C LEU A 90 -6.24 -4.28 -4.19
N THR A 91 -5.14 -4.68 -3.58
CA THR A 91 -5.13 -5.65 -2.48
C THR A 91 -4.79 -4.95 -1.18
N VAL A 92 -5.52 -5.28 -0.13
CA VAL A 92 -5.31 -4.73 1.22
C VAL A 92 -5.12 -5.86 2.20
N SER A 93 -4.03 -5.85 2.95
CA SER A 93 -3.80 -6.82 4.02
C SER A 93 -4.19 -6.24 5.38
N SER A 94 -5.01 -6.97 6.12
CA SER A 94 -5.36 -6.62 7.50
C SER A 94 -4.31 -7.09 8.53
N SER A 95 -3.35 -7.89 8.10
CA SER A 95 -2.40 -8.56 9.01
C SER A 95 -1.66 -7.60 9.93
N LYS A 96 -1.13 -6.49 9.42
CA LYS A 96 -0.30 -5.55 10.20
C LYS A 96 -1.17 -4.45 10.82
N THR A 97 -2.02 -3.83 10.02
CA THR A 97 -2.86 -2.70 10.43
C THR A 97 -3.83 -3.05 11.56
N PHE A 98 -4.32 -4.30 11.59
CA PHE A 98 -5.22 -4.80 12.64
C PHE A 98 -4.59 -5.89 13.54
N GLY A 99 -3.34 -6.26 13.30
CA GLY A 99 -2.65 -7.27 14.13
C GLY A 99 -3.14 -8.71 13.94
N VAL A 100 -3.94 -9.01 12.92
CA VAL A 100 -4.56 -10.33 12.67
C VAL A 100 -3.72 -11.19 11.73
N TYR A 101 -2.45 -11.40 12.05
CA TYR A 101 -1.49 -12.08 11.18
C TYR A 101 -1.86 -13.52 10.80
N ARG A 102 -2.43 -14.26 11.74
CA ARG A 102 -2.73 -15.69 11.56
C ARG A 102 -4.07 -15.95 10.88
N ASP A 103 -4.99 -15.02 10.99
CA ASP A 103 -6.37 -15.19 10.55
C ASP A 103 -6.54 -15.05 9.04
N ARG A 104 -5.50 -14.59 8.33
CA ARG A 104 -5.45 -14.48 6.87
C ARG A 104 -6.62 -13.68 6.29
N CYS A 105 -6.78 -12.45 6.77
CA CYS A 105 -7.81 -11.52 6.33
C CYS A 105 -7.23 -10.40 5.47
N GLY A 106 -7.94 -10.05 4.43
CA GLY A 106 -7.62 -8.95 3.51
C GLY A 106 -8.78 -8.64 2.60
N LEU A 107 -8.60 -7.66 1.73
CA LEU A 107 -9.55 -7.24 0.73
C LEU A 107 -8.89 -7.29 -0.65
N PHE A 108 -9.61 -7.78 -1.64
CA PHE A 108 -9.32 -7.61 -3.05
C PHE A 108 -10.41 -6.74 -3.67
N ALA A 109 -10.03 -5.68 -4.36
CA ALA A 109 -10.96 -4.77 -5.00
C ALA A 109 -10.51 -4.48 -6.44
N VAL A 110 -11.49 -4.40 -7.33
CA VAL A 110 -11.30 -3.93 -8.71
C VAL A 110 -12.10 -2.64 -8.88
N PHE A 111 -11.43 -1.62 -9.37
CA PHE A 111 -12.02 -0.34 -9.74
C PHE A 111 -12.12 -0.29 -11.26
N THR A 112 -13.27 0.10 -11.78
CA THR A 112 -13.49 0.20 -13.23
C THR A 112 -14.56 1.25 -13.54
N ASP A 113 -14.36 1.96 -14.64
CA ASP A 113 -15.34 2.87 -15.23
C ASP A 113 -16.39 2.12 -16.09
N ALA A 114 -16.27 0.79 -16.17
CA ALA A 114 -17.16 -0.04 -16.96
C ALA A 114 -18.61 0.01 -16.45
N GLU A 115 -19.54 -0.26 -17.36
CA GLU A 115 -20.97 -0.32 -17.02
C GLU A 115 -21.24 -1.36 -15.92
N ARG A 116 -22.31 -1.14 -15.14
CA ARG A 116 -22.71 -1.99 -14.00
C ARG A 116 -22.85 -3.47 -14.37
N VAL A 117 -23.33 -3.78 -15.55
CA VAL A 117 -23.48 -5.18 -16.03
C VAL A 117 -22.14 -5.91 -16.09
N LEU A 118 -21.07 -5.22 -16.46
CA LEU A 118 -19.73 -5.77 -16.48
C LEU A 118 -19.18 -5.94 -15.04
N GLY A 119 -19.55 -5.03 -14.14
CA GLY A 119 -19.21 -5.12 -12.72
C GLY A 119 -19.83 -6.35 -12.06
N ASP A 120 -21.10 -6.64 -12.31
CA ASP A 120 -21.78 -7.83 -11.77
C ASP A 120 -21.18 -9.14 -12.31
N ALA A 121 -20.79 -9.16 -13.59
CA ALA A 121 -20.09 -10.30 -14.19
C ALA A 121 -18.69 -10.51 -13.59
N LEU A 122 -17.96 -9.44 -13.33
CA LEU A 122 -16.65 -9.48 -12.70
C LEU A 122 -16.73 -9.98 -11.25
N GLU A 123 -17.71 -9.52 -10.46
CA GLU A 123 -17.96 -9.99 -9.10
C GLU A 123 -18.25 -11.49 -9.08
N THR A 124 -19.09 -11.96 -10.00
CA THR A 124 -19.40 -13.40 -10.15
C THR A 124 -18.12 -14.20 -10.46
N MET A 125 -17.34 -13.77 -11.43
CA MET A 125 -16.08 -14.42 -11.81
C MET A 125 -15.09 -14.46 -10.64
N LEU A 126 -14.91 -13.36 -9.93
CA LEU A 126 -14.00 -13.29 -8.77
C LEU A 126 -14.48 -14.22 -7.62
N SER A 127 -15.78 -14.30 -7.41
CA SER A 127 -16.39 -15.22 -6.43
C SER A 127 -16.17 -16.69 -6.79
N GLU A 128 -16.27 -17.03 -8.08
CA GLU A 128 -15.97 -18.37 -8.59
C GLU A 128 -14.50 -18.73 -8.39
N ILE A 129 -13.58 -17.84 -8.77
CA ILE A 129 -12.13 -18.03 -8.57
C ILE A 129 -11.81 -18.22 -7.07
N ALA A 130 -12.35 -17.38 -6.20
CA ALA A 130 -12.14 -17.50 -4.77
C ALA A 130 -12.65 -18.87 -4.24
N ARG A 131 -13.81 -19.30 -4.72
CA ARG A 131 -14.40 -20.59 -4.36
C ARG A 131 -13.57 -21.78 -4.83
N GLU A 132 -12.97 -21.70 -5.99
CA GLU A 132 -12.06 -22.74 -6.51
C GLU A 132 -10.74 -22.80 -5.72
N LEU A 133 -10.21 -21.64 -5.31
CA LEU A 133 -8.92 -21.56 -4.61
C LEU A 133 -8.99 -22.03 -3.14
N TYR A 134 -10.03 -21.64 -2.40
CA TYR A 134 -10.11 -21.90 -0.95
C TYR A 134 -11.54 -22.09 -0.41
N PHE A 135 -12.53 -22.14 -1.28
CA PHE A 135 -13.95 -22.36 -1.03
C PHE A 135 -14.61 -21.22 -0.23
N HIS A 136 -14.29 -21.06 1.06
CA HIS A 136 -14.69 -19.94 1.91
C HIS A 136 -13.52 -19.43 2.75
N PRO A 137 -13.33 -18.11 2.85
CA PRO A 137 -12.37 -17.56 3.78
C PRO A 137 -12.86 -17.74 5.22
N PRO A 138 -11.95 -17.83 6.22
CA PRO A 138 -12.34 -17.75 7.62
C PRO A 138 -12.96 -16.36 7.91
N ASP A 139 -14.06 -16.33 8.66
CA ASP A 139 -14.79 -15.10 8.97
C ASP A 139 -14.31 -14.38 10.24
N HIS A 140 -13.56 -15.07 11.10
CA HIS A 140 -13.17 -14.62 12.43
C HIS A 140 -12.53 -13.22 12.41
N ALA A 141 -11.46 -13.01 11.62
CA ALA A 141 -10.80 -11.72 11.54
C ALA A 141 -11.68 -10.63 10.91
N ALA A 142 -12.46 -10.98 9.89
CA ALA A 142 -13.39 -10.04 9.26
C ALA A 142 -14.47 -9.58 10.26
N SER A 143 -14.99 -10.48 11.08
CA SER A 143 -15.95 -10.18 12.14
C SER A 143 -15.35 -9.28 13.23
N ILE A 144 -14.11 -9.55 13.67
CA ILE A 144 -13.38 -8.69 14.63
C ILE A 144 -13.22 -7.27 14.07
N ILE A 145 -12.74 -7.15 12.83
CA ILE A 145 -12.52 -5.86 12.18
C ILE A 145 -13.84 -5.10 12.04
N ASN A 146 -14.93 -5.79 11.65
CA ASN A 146 -16.24 -5.18 11.52
C ASN A 146 -16.76 -4.63 12.87
N ILE A 147 -16.66 -5.40 13.96
CA ILE A 147 -17.02 -4.95 15.30
C ILE A 147 -16.20 -3.75 15.72
N LEU A 148 -14.88 -3.78 15.48
CA LEU A 148 -13.97 -2.69 15.80
C LEU A 148 -14.34 -1.41 15.06
N LEU A 149 -14.55 -1.50 13.75
CA LEU A 149 -14.85 -0.33 12.91
C LEU A 149 -16.28 0.20 13.11
N ALA A 150 -17.22 -0.62 13.55
CA ALA A 150 -18.59 -0.21 13.84
C ALA A 150 -18.74 0.53 15.18
N SER A 151 -17.77 0.43 16.07
CA SER A 151 -17.77 1.12 17.37
C SER A 151 -16.82 2.30 17.37
N GLU A 152 -17.34 3.53 17.48
CA GLU A 152 -16.47 4.72 17.53
C GLU A 152 -15.41 4.63 18.65
N LYS A 153 -15.78 4.12 19.82
CA LYS A 153 -14.84 3.93 20.93
C LYS A 153 -13.71 2.99 20.59
N LEU A 154 -14.02 1.79 20.04
CA LEU A 154 -12.99 0.79 19.67
C LEU A 154 -12.12 1.30 18.53
N LYS A 155 -12.72 2.00 17.57
CA LYS A 155 -12.01 2.61 16.45
C LYS A 155 -11.01 3.68 16.92
N GLU A 156 -11.41 4.54 17.87
CA GLU A 156 -10.51 5.54 18.47
C GLU A 156 -9.34 4.86 19.21
N GLU A 157 -9.62 3.83 20.02
CA GLU A 157 -8.60 3.06 20.72
C GLU A 157 -7.61 2.41 19.74
N TRP A 158 -8.11 1.79 18.69
CA TRP A 158 -7.30 1.19 17.63
C TRP A 158 -6.43 2.23 16.89
N LEU A 159 -6.99 3.39 16.52
CA LEU A 159 -6.23 4.46 15.87
C LEU A 159 -5.11 4.97 16.77
N PHE A 160 -5.36 5.07 18.08
CA PHE A 160 -4.35 5.44 19.06
C PHE A 160 -3.23 4.40 19.15
N GLU A 161 -3.56 3.11 19.24
CA GLU A 161 -2.57 2.03 19.24
C GLU A 161 -1.74 2.02 17.95
N LEU A 162 -2.39 2.14 16.79
CA LEU A 162 -1.71 2.17 15.48
C LEU A 162 -0.74 3.36 15.39
N SER A 163 -1.15 4.53 15.87
CA SER A 163 -0.28 5.71 15.93
C SER A 163 0.92 5.49 16.88
N THR A 164 0.71 4.81 17.99
CA THR A 164 1.77 4.47 18.95
C THR A 164 2.79 3.51 18.33
N MET A 165 2.33 2.49 17.59
CA MET A 165 3.20 1.57 16.86
C MET A 165 4.02 2.30 15.80
N ARG A 166 3.39 3.16 14.98
CA ARG A 166 4.07 4.00 13.98
C ARG A 166 5.14 4.87 14.62
N ASN A 167 4.80 5.61 15.67
CA ASN A 167 5.74 6.49 16.37
C ASN A 167 6.93 5.72 16.95
N ARG A 168 6.71 4.50 17.45
CA ARG A 168 7.80 3.61 17.90
C ARG A 168 8.73 3.24 16.75
N ILE A 169 8.21 2.87 15.58
CA ILE A 169 9.00 2.54 14.39
C ILE A 169 9.86 3.75 13.98
N VAL A 170 9.26 4.92 13.82
CA VAL A 170 9.95 6.16 13.47
C VAL A 170 11.05 6.49 14.50
N SER A 171 10.74 6.40 15.80
CA SER A 171 11.72 6.64 16.86
C SER A 171 12.89 5.67 16.79
N LEU A 172 12.65 4.39 16.51
CA LEU A 172 13.72 3.39 16.37
C LEU A 172 14.60 3.68 15.15
N ARG A 173 14.03 4.02 14.00
CA ARG A 173 14.80 4.41 12.81
C ARG A 173 15.69 5.62 13.08
N GLN A 174 15.16 6.67 13.73
CA GLN A 174 15.92 7.84 14.12
C GLN A 174 17.08 7.49 15.07
N LYS A 175 16.82 6.67 16.10
CA LYS A 175 17.85 6.23 17.05
C LYS A 175 18.95 5.42 16.37
N VAL A 176 18.58 4.50 15.48
CA VAL A 176 19.53 3.65 14.75
C VAL A 176 20.37 4.52 13.81
N GLY A 177 19.73 5.37 12.99
CA GLY A 177 20.43 6.28 12.08
C GLY A 177 21.40 7.20 12.80
N ASN A 178 20.99 7.80 13.93
CA ASN A 178 21.86 8.65 14.76
C ASN A 178 23.01 7.86 15.38
N SER A 179 22.77 6.64 15.85
CA SER A 179 23.83 5.79 16.46
C SER A 179 24.91 5.42 15.46
N PHE A 180 24.55 5.11 14.23
CA PHE A 180 25.52 4.81 13.17
C PHE A 180 26.31 6.06 12.76
N GLN A 181 25.67 7.20 12.63
CA GLN A 181 26.31 8.47 12.33
C GLN A 181 27.36 8.83 13.41
N TYR A 182 26.99 8.71 14.70
CA TYR A 182 27.89 9.01 15.82
C TYR A 182 29.05 8.03 15.92
N LYS A 183 28.78 6.71 15.88
CA LYS A 183 29.80 5.67 16.13
C LYS A 183 30.77 5.49 14.96
N ARG A 184 30.33 5.69 13.71
CA ARG A 184 31.13 5.44 12.52
C ARG A 184 31.57 6.72 11.81
N GLN A 185 31.13 7.90 12.27
CA GLN A 185 31.36 9.19 11.61
C GLN A 185 31.04 9.16 10.11
N SER A 186 29.99 8.42 9.75
CA SER A 186 29.57 8.19 8.38
C SER A 186 28.08 8.51 8.21
N ASP A 187 27.77 9.29 7.21
CA ASP A 187 26.40 9.60 6.82
C ASP A 187 25.74 8.49 5.98
N PHE A 188 26.46 7.39 5.73
CA PHE A 188 25.97 6.28 4.89
C PHE A 188 24.61 5.76 5.35
N PHE A 189 24.33 5.68 6.65
CA PHE A 189 23.06 5.21 7.19
C PHE A 189 22.01 6.30 7.43
N SER A 190 22.25 7.52 6.95
CA SER A 190 21.30 8.65 7.12
C SER A 190 19.95 8.38 6.42
N PHE A 191 19.93 7.59 5.35
CA PHE A 191 18.73 7.20 4.61
C PHE A 191 17.68 6.50 5.49
N LEU A 192 18.10 5.79 6.55
CA LEU A 192 17.17 5.13 7.47
C LEU A 192 16.18 6.10 8.13
N LYS A 193 16.54 7.38 8.25
CA LYS A 193 15.68 8.41 8.84
C LYS A 193 14.56 8.85 7.92
N ASN A 194 14.71 8.62 6.62
CA ASN A 194 13.79 9.07 5.56
C ASN A 194 12.93 7.92 5.00
N GLN A 195 13.11 6.70 5.52
CA GLN A 195 12.33 5.54 5.12
C GLN A 195 11.09 5.37 6.00
N ASN A 196 10.02 4.86 5.41
CA ASN A 196 8.75 4.56 6.09
C ASN A 196 8.61 3.07 6.42
N GLY A 197 7.86 2.76 7.49
CA GLY A 197 7.56 1.38 7.90
C GLY A 197 8.59 0.72 8.77
#